data_9c9b6b1045f309480c6387535935305e
#
_entry.id   9c9b6b1045f309480c6387535935305e
#
_cell.length_a   1.000
_cell.length_b   1.000
_cell.length_c   1.000
_cell.angle_alpha   90.00
_cell.angle_beta   90.00
_cell.angle_gamma   90.00
#
_symmetry.space_group_name_H-M   'P 1'
#
loop_
_entity.id
_entity.type
_entity.pdbx_description
1 polymer ?
#
loop_
_entity_poly.entity_id
_entity_poly.type
_entity_poly.pdbx_seq_one_letter_code
_entity_poly.pdbx_strand_id
1 'polypeptide(L)'
;SAATDDLFYVGVGASGDWFGQSGKLALLTTEGWRFAPVRTGMIALDRALVTYVIFDGSAWQPLASTISIETVPRLGINAAADSLNKLSVRSNSALFNSIDTAGGGTGDMRVNINKELPADTGSLVFQTGFAGRAEIGLAGDDDFHVKVSANGSAWSDAISINRTNGQV
;
A
#
# COMPACT_ATOMS: atom_id res chain seq x y z
N SER A 1 33.05 -3.82 -15.78
CA SER A 1 33.54 -2.56 -16.33
C SER A 1 32.35 -1.78 -16.89
N ALA A 2 32.38 -0.44 -16.75
CA ALA A 2 31.38 0.42 -17.36
C ALA A 2 31.47 0.30 -18.89
N ALA A 3 30.31 0.30 -19.55
CA ALA A 3 30.22 0.36 -21.02
C ALA A 3 29.86 1.77 -21.46
N THR A 4 30.13 2.08 -22.72
CA THR A 4 29.67 3.34 -23.34
C THR A 4 28.15 3.41 -23.20
N ASP A 5 27.63 4.61 -22.89
CA ASP A 5 26.22 4.91 -22.59
C ASP A 5 25.69 4.40 -21.24
N ASP A 6 26.56 3.78 -20.41
CA ASP A 6 26.18 3.51 -19.02
C ASP A 6 26.07 4.82 -18.23
N LEU A 7 24.97 4.96 -17.50
CA LEU A 7 24.69 6.11 -16.63
C LEU A 7 24.78 5.69 -15.16
N PHE A 8 25.53 6.48 -14.39
CA PHE A 8 25.71 6.27 -12.96
C PHE A 8 25.34 7.53 -12.19
N TYR A 9 24.89 7.38 -10.95
CA TYR A 9 24.92 8.50 -10.02
C TYR A 9 26.23 8.42 -9.18
N VAL A 10 26.80 9.58 -8.94
CA VAL A 10 28.09 9.70 -8.25
C VAL A 10 27.82 9.81 -6.76
N GLY A 11 28.21 8.78 -5.99
CA GLY A 11 28.07 8.74 -4.54
C GLY A 11 28.98 9.75 -3.83
N VAL A 12 28.72 9.92 -2.53
CA VAL A 12 29.55 10.74 -1.64
C VAL A 12 30.93 10.09 -1.51
N GLY A 13 32.00 10.90 -1.53
CA GLY A 13 33.37 10.42 -1.40
C GLY A 13 33.97 9.80 -2.67
N ALA A 14 33.39 10.10 -3.83
CA ALA A 14 33.91 9.64 -5.11
C ALA A 14 35.36 10.08 -5.32
N SER A 15 36.17 9.20 -5.91
CA SER A 15 37.60 9.37 -6.14
C SER A 15 38.00 9.13 -7.61
N GLY A 16 39.28 9.28 -7.96
CA GLY A 16 39.76 9.12 -9.32
C GLY A 16 39.14 10.15 -10.27
N ASP A 17 38.71 9.70 -11.44
CA ASP A 17 38.06 10.54 -12.47
C ASP A 17 36.74 11.18 -11.99
N TRP A 18 36.19 10.70 -10.90
CA TRP A 18 34.94 11.18 -10.32
C TRP A 18 35.13 12.12 -9.12
N PHE A 19 36.39 12.45 -8.78
CA PHE A 19 36.69 13.35 -7.66
C PHE A 19 36.02 14.72 -7.86
N GLY A 20 35.32 15.20 -6.83
CA GLY A 20 34.60 16.48 -6.87
C GLY A 20 33.28 16.44 -7.68
N GLN A 21 32.83 15.27 -8.12
CA GLN A 21 31.59 15.12 -8.89
C GLN A 21 30.45 14.51 -8.08
N SER A 22 30.61 14.36 -6.76
CA SER A 22 29.58 13.80 -5.87
C SER A 22 28.20 14.46 -6.11
N GLY A 23 27.15 13.65 -6.12
CA GLY A 23 25.78 14.10 -6.36
C GLY A 23 25.43 14.37 -7.82
N LYS A 24 26.34 14.15 -8.79
CA LYS A 24 26.06 14.30 -10.21
C LYS A 24 25.73 12.97 -10.88
N LEU A 25 25.18 13.04 -12.07
CA LEU A 25 25.13 11.91 -12.99
C LEU A 25 26.41 11.86 -13.80
N ALA A 26 26.97 10.66 -13.96
CA ALA A 26 28.13 10.37 -14.79
C ALA A 26 27.72 9.47 -15.96
N LEU A 27 27.95 9.93 -17.18
CA LEU A 27 27.74 9.18 -18.42
C LEU A 27 29.09 8.82 -19.01
N LEU A 28 29.33 7.57 -19.31
CA LEU A 28 30.51 7.15 -20.05
C LEU A 28 30.25 7.32 -21.57
N THR A 29 31.05 8.16 -22.19
CA THR A 29 31.01 8.36 -23.63
C THR A 29 32.28 7.82 -24.29
N THR A 30 32.36 7.80 -25.60
CA THR A 30 33.57 7.43 -26.34
C THR A 30 34.74 8.39 -26.07
N GLU A 31 34.46 9.61 -25.61
CA GLU A 31 35.45 10.64 -25.26
C GLU A 31 35.79 10.69 -23.78
N GLY A 32 35.22 9.77 -22.94
CA GLY A 32 35.40 9.71 -21.49
C GLY A 32 34.15 10.11 -20.71
N TRP A 33 34.35 10.36 -19.42
CA TRP A 33 33.25 10.68 -18.52
C TRP A 33 32.69 12.09 -18.73
N ARG A 34 31.39 12.18 -18.85
CA ARG A 34 30.60 13.43 -18.84
C ARG A 34 29.77 13.51 -17.56
N PHE A 35 29.81 14.65 -16.89
CA PHE A 35 29.09 14.87 -15.64
C PHE A 35 28.00 15.91 -15.83
N ALA A 36 26.78 15.56 -15.40
CA ALA A 36 25.63 16.43 -15.44
C ALA A 36 25.10 16.71 -14.02
N PRO A 37 24.73 17.97 -13.72
CA PRO A 37 24.08 18.25 -12.43
C PRO A 37 22.73 17.57 -12.37
N VAL A 38 22.41 17.03 -11.18
CA VAL A 38 21.05 16.53 -10.89
C VAL A 38 20.17 17.66 -10.36
N ARG A 39 18.87 17.48 -10.49
CA ARG A 39 17.85 18.38 -9.92
C ARG A 39 16.96 17.59 -8.99
N THR A 40 16.48 18.25 -7.94
CA THR A 40 15.49 17.71 -7.03
C THR A 40 14.30 17.13 -7.81
N GLY A 41 13.91 15.90 -7.47
CA GLY A 41 12.83 15.18 -8.15
C GLY A 41 13.28 14.33 -9.34
N MET A 42 14.56 14.32 -9.73
CA MET A 42 15.06 13.37 -10.73
C MET A 42 15.00 11.95 -10.19
N ILE A 43 14.50 11.04 -11.02
CA ILE A 43 14.37 9.61 -10.67
C ILE A 43 15.34 8.81 -11.55
N ALA A 44 15.99 7.82 -10.94
CA ALA A 44 16.86 6.86 -11.61
C ALA A 44 16.62 5.44 -11.08
N LEU A 45 16.98 4.42 -11.88
CA LEU A 45 17.01 3.04 -11.40
C LEU A 45 18.42 2.74 -10.85
N ASP A 46 18.51 2.40 -9.58
CA ASP A 46 19.70 1.79 -9.01
C ASP A 46 19.71 0.30 -9.40
N ARG A 47 20.60 -0.06 -10.33
CA ARG A 47 20.70 -1.43 -10.84
C ARG A 47 21.32 -2.41 -9.84
N ALA A 48 22.13 -1.91 -8.89
CA ALA A 48 22.75 -2.76 -7.87
C ALA A 48 21.73 -3.16 -6.80
N LEU A 49 20.87 -2.24 -6.39
CA LEU A 49 19.80 -2.47 -5.42
C LEU A 49 18.48 -2.89 -6.08
N VAL A 50 18.39 -2.83 -7.43
CA VAL A 50 17.17 -3.11 -8.21
C VAL A 50 15.98 -2.28 -7.70
N THR A 51 16.24 -1.01 -7.38
CA THR A 51 15.22 -0.09 -6.85
C THR A 51 15.29 1.27 -7.54
N TYR A 52 14.15 1.95 -7.61
CA TYR A 52 14.13 3.33 -8.04
C TYR A 52 14.60 4.25 -6.91
N VAL A 53 15.42 5.23 -7.27
CA VAL A 53 15.91 6.29 -6.38
C VAL A 53 15.49 7.65 -6.91
N ILE A 54 15.27 8.60 -6.01
CA ILE A 54 14.94 9.99 -6.30
C ILE A 54 15.99 10.89 -5.65
N PHE A 55 16.39 11.96 -6.35
CA PHE A 55 17.27 12.97 -5.77
C PHE A 55 16.44 13.98 -4.96
N ASP A 56 16.70 14.09 -3.65
CA ASP A 56 15.95 14.95 -2.73
C ASP A 56 16.43 16.43 -2.72
N GLY A 57 17.49 16.73 -3.45
CA GLY A 57 18.18 18.03 -3.49
C GLY A 57 19.58 17.97 -2.86
N SER A 58 19.89 16.91 -2.09
CA SER A 58 21.19 16.70 -1.44
C SER A 58 21.75 15.30 -1.69
N ALA A 59 20.90 14.28 -1.72
CA ALA A 59 21.28 12.88 -1.90
C ALA A 59 20.25 12.10 -2.72
N TRP A 60 20.67 10.93 -3.22
CA TRP A 60 19.77 9.94 -3.81
C TRP A 60 19.16 9.09 -2.71
N GLN A 61 17.83 9.06 -2.64
CA GLN A 61 17.05 8.30 -1.66
C GLN A 61 16.22 7.22 -2.36
N PRO A 62 15.96 6.07 -1.73
CA PRO A 62 15.01 5.12 -2.28
C PRO A 62 13.65 5.80 -2.53
N LEU A 63 13.10 5.69 -3.74
CA LEU A 63 11.82 6.30 -4.09
C LEU A 63 10.71 5.85 -3.14
N ALA A 64 10.71 4.57 -2.74
CA ALA A 64 9.74 4.01 -1.83
C ALA A 64 9.72 4.67 -0.43
N SER A 65 10.86 5.23 0.03
CA SER A 65 10.94 5.94 1.31
C SER A 65 10.44 7.38 1.27
N THR A 66 10.25 7.93 0.07
CA THR A 66 9.84 9.32 -0.15
C THR A 66 8.40 9.46 -0.64
N ILE A 67 7.78 8.35 -1.03
CA ILE A 67 6.37 8.33 -1.45
C ILE A 67 5.50 8.01 -0.24
N SER A 68 4.72 8.97 0.22
CA SER A 68 3.61 8.74 1.13
C SER A 68 2.33 8.49 0.31
N ILE A 69 1.69 7.33 0.55
CA ILE A 69 0.40 6.99 -0.06
C ILE A 69 -0.68 7.28 0.99
N GLU A 70 -0.93 8.57 1.26
CA GLU A 70 -1.88 9.00 2.31
C GLU A 70 -3.30 9.20 1.78
N THR A 71 -3.43 9.75 0.58
CA THR A 71 -4.74 10.02 -0.04
C THR A 71 -4.77 9.55 -1.49
N VAL A 72 -5.01 8.26 -1.68
CA VAL A 72 -5.24 7.72 -3.03
C VAL A 72 -6.73 7.57 -3.28
N PRO A 73 -7.25 8.05 -4.42
CA PRO A 73 -8.66 7.90 -4.74
C PRO A 73 -9.10 6.43 -4.82
N ARG A 74 -8.18 5.55 -5.24
CA ARG A 74 -8.40 4.12 -5.43
C ARG A 74 -7.08 3.37 -5.32
N LEU A 75 -7.08 2.19 -4.68
CA LEU A 75 -5.94 1.28 -4.60
C LEU A 75 -6.35 -0.12 -5.07
N GLY A 76 -5.73 -0.59 -6.14
CA GLY A 76 -5.91 -1.93 -6.67
C GLY A 76 -4.64 -2.76 -6.50
N ILE A 77 -4.73 -3.93 -5.88
CA ILE A 77 -3.66 -4.91 -5.75
C ILE A 77 -4.04 -6.11 -6.62
N ASN A 78 -3.40 -6.26 -7.78
CA ASN A 78 -3.70 -7.30 -8.77
C ASN A 78 -5.20 -7.33 -9.20
N ALA A 79 -5.90 -6.20 -9.05
CA ALA A 79 -7.28 -5.97 -9.47
C ALA A 79 -7.50 -4.48 -9.71
N ALA A 80 -8.41 -4.13 -10.60
CA ALA A 80 -8.82 -2.74 -10.77
C ALA A 80 -9.77 -2.34 -9.63
N ALA A 81 -9.46 -1.23 -8.96
CA ALA A 81 -10.38 -0.56 -8.04
C ALA A 81 -11.31 0.40 -8.82
N ASP A 82 -12.55 0.56 -8.36
CA ASP A 82 -13.58 1.34 -9.03
C ASP A 82 -14.17 2.45 -8.13
N SER A 83 -15.32 3.01 -8.51
CA SER A 83 -15.98 4.06 -7.73
C SER A 83 -16.62 3.55 -6.43
N LEU A 84 -16.99 2.29 -6.37
CA LEU A 84 -17.59 1.62 -5.20
C LEU A 84 -16.52 0.93 -4.37
N ASN A 85 -15.67 0.13 -5.01
CA ASN A 85 -14.59 -0.63 -4.38
C ASN A 85 -13.28 0.17 -4.43
N LYS A 86 -13.10 1.11 -3.49
CA LYS A 86 -11.91 1.98 -3.42
C LYS A 86 -10.62 1.22 -3.16
N LEU A 87 -10.69 0.14 -2.37
CA LEU A 87 -9.64 -0.84 -2.18
C LEU A 87 -10.09 -2.17 -2.81
N SER A 88 -9.35 -2.64 -3.81
CA SER A 88 -9.62 -3.92 -4.48
C SER A 88 -8.37 -4.79 -4.44
N VAL A 89 -8.47 -5.97 -3.82
CA VAL A 89 -7.37 -6.92 -3.68
C VAL A 89 -7.76 -8.25 -4.29
N ARG A 90 -6.96 -8.75 -5.23
CA ARG A 90 -7.10 -10.09 -5.81
C ARG A 90 -5.87 -10.93 -5.46
N SER A 91 -5.99 -11.74 -4.42
CA SER A 91 -4.92 -12.59 -3.92
C SER A 91 -5.49 -13.84 -3.26
N ASN A 92 -4.63 -14.82 -3.02
CA ASN A 92 -5.02 -16.02 -2.26
C ASN A 92 -5.11 -15.74 -0.74
N SER A 93 -4.46 -14.66 -0.26
CA SER A 93 -4.53 -14.23 1.13
C SER A 93 -4.24 -12.73 1.27
N ALA A 94 -4.78 -12.11 2.31
CA ALA A 94 -4.39 -10.77 2.74
C ALA A 94 -4.04 -10.86 4.23
N LEU A 95 -2.88 -10.30 4.61
CA LEU A 95 -2.39 -10.29 5.99
C LEU A 95 -2.48 -8.88 6.54
N PHE A 96 -3.19 -8.73 7.65
CA PHE A 96 -3.14 -7.58 8.53
C PHE A 96 -2.40 -8.00 9.79
N ASN A 97 -1.23 -7.44 10.05
CA ASN A 97 -0.39 -7.82 11.18
C ASN A 97 -0.17 -6.65 12.12
N SER A 98 -0.04 -6.94 13.41
CA SER A 98 0.32 -5.94 14.41
C SER A 98 1.78 -5.52 14.26
N ILE A 99 2.10 -4.31 14.71
CA ILE A 99 3.47 -3.92 15.02
C ILE A 99 3.72 -4.37 16.46
N ASP A 100 4.75 -5.18 16.66
CA ASP A 100 5.14 -5.65 17.99
C ASP A 100 5.72 -4.51 18.85
N THR A 101 5.89 -4.77 20.14
CA THR A 101 6.42 -3.78 21.08
C THR A 101 7.90 -3.44 20.81
N ALA A 102 8.69 -4.34 20.26
CA ALA A 102 10.07 -4.09 19.86
C ALA A 102 10.14 -3.14 18.65
N GLY A 103 9.15 -3.20 17.76
CA GLY A 103 8.96 -2.28 16.63
C GLY A 103 8.25 -0.97 16.99
N GLY A 104 7.95 -0.74 18.29
CA GLY A 104 7.27 0.48 18.78
C GLY A 104 5.74 0.44 18.71
N GLY A 105 5.15 -0.71 18.40
CA GLY A 105 3.70 -0.92 18.42
C GLY A 105 3.18 -1.37 19.78
N THR A 106 1.87 -1.62 19.85
CA THR A 106 1.19 -2.14 21.06
C THR A 106 1.03 -3.66 21.05
N GLY A 107 1.28 -4.31 19.92
CA GLY A 107 0.98 -5.73 19.70
C GLY A 107 -0.49 -5.97 19.32
N ASP A 108 -1.36 -4.99 19.44
CA ASP A 108 -2.76 -5.11 19.04
C ASP A 108 -2.93 -4.92 17.52
N MET A 109 -3.90 -5.64 16.95
CA MET A 109 -4.34 -5.45 15.57
C MET A 109 -5.87 -5.42 15.52
N ARG A 110 -6.46 -4.38 14.92
CA ARG A 110 -7.90 -4.21 14.78
C ARG A 110 -8.26 -3.76 13.38
N VAL A 111 -9.34 -4.32 12.83
CA VAL A 111 -10.01 -3.78 11.64
C VAL A 111 -11.27 -3.06 12.12
N ASN A 112 -11.30 -1.74 11.99
CA ASN A 112 -12.45 -0.93 12.36
C ASN A 112 -13.34 -0.74 11.12
N ILE A 113 -14.58 -1.22 11.21
CA ILE A 113 -15.62 -1.00 10.21
C ILE A 113 -16.62 -0.03 10.82
N ASN A 114 -16.73 1.17 10.26
CA ASN A 114 -17.60 2.23 10.78
C ASN A 114 -18.72 2.53 9.78
N LYS A 115 -19.93 2.66 10.28
CA LYS A 115 -21.11 3.14 9.55
C LYS A 115 -21.51 4.53 10.06
N GLU A 116 -22.26 5.30 9.28
CA GLU A 116 -22.67 6.66 9.63
C GLU A 116 -23.83 6.68 10.63
N LEU A 117 -24.91 5.98 10.32
CA LEU A 117 -26.15 5.97 11.13
C LEU A 117 -26.46 4.56 11.64
N PRO A 118 -27.25 4.45 12.75
CA PRO A 118 -27.66 3.14 13.27
C PRO A 118 -28.34 2.23 12.22
N ALA A 119 -29.16 2.79 11.33
CA ALA A 119 -29.87 2.04 10.30
C ALA A 119 -28.98 1.59 9.11
N ASP A 120 -27.73 2.10 9.02
CA ASP A 120 -26.82 1.68 7.98
C ASP A 120 -26.19 0.33 8.29
N THR A 121 -25.37 -0.18 7.36
CA THR A 121 -24.70 -1.46 7.50
C THR A 121 -23.19 -1.30 7.59
N GLY A 122 -22.56 -1.87 8.60
CA GLY A 122 -21.13 -2.05 8.74
C GLY A 122 -20.83 -3.53 8.99
N SER A 123 -20.47 -4.26 7.93
CA SER A 123 -20.39 -5.73 7.99
C SER A 123 -19.27 -6.31 7.13
N LEU A 124 -19.00 -7.60 7.33
CA LEU A 124 -18.24 -8.46 6.42
C LEU A 124 -19.20 -9.39 5.70
N VAL A 125 -19.15 -9.41 4.38
CA VAL A 125 -19.98 -10.29 3.53
C VAL A 125 -19.11 -11.38 2.90
N PHE A 126 -19.50 -12.63 3.06
CA PHE A 126 -18.89 -13.79 2.42
C PHE A 126 -19.71 -14.18 1.20
N GLN A 127 -19.04 -14.35 0.05
CA GLN A 127 -19.69 -14.53 -1.24
C GLN A 127 -19.17 -15.77 -1.97
N THR A 128 -20.02 -16.33 -2.81
CA THR A 128 -19.66 -17.31 -3.84
C THR A 128 -20.10 -16.78 -5.20
N GLY A 129 -19.17 -16.57 -6.13
CA GLY A 129 -19.48 -16.01 -7.45
C GLY A 129 -20.19 -14.64 -7.38
N PHE A 130 -19.77 -13.78 -6.43
CA PHE A 130 -20.35 -12.47 -6.13
C PHE A 130 -21.80 -12.49 -5.58
N ALA A 131 -22.35 -13.66 -5.25
CA ALA A 131 -23.62 -13.77 -4.53
C ALA A 131 -23.34 -13.97 -3.03
N GLY A 132 -23.92 -13.13 -2.17
CA GLY A 132 -23.78 -13.18 -0.73
C GLY A 132 -24.29 -14.51 -0.17
N ARG A 133 -23.57 -15.07 0.81
CA ARG A 133 -23.93 -16.34 1.49
C ARG A 133 -24.01 -16.18 2.99
N ALA A 134 -23.10 -15.41 3.56
CA ALA A 134 -23.12 -15.07 4.98
C ALA A 134 -22.69 -13.62 5.17
N GLU A 135 -23.20 -12.99 6.20
CA GLU A 135 -22.87 -11.63 6.60
C GLU A 135 -22.75 -11.58 8.14
N ILE A 136 -21.72 -10.90 8.64
CA ILE A 136 -21.52 -10.68 10.07
C ILE A 136 -21.23 -9.20 10.32
N GLY A 137 -21.89 -8.61 11.29
CA GLY A 137 -21.69 -7.22 11.66
C GLY A 137 -22.93 -6.51 12.14
N LEU A 138 -22.94 -5.19 12.06
CA LEU A 138 -24.07 -4.33 12.39
C LEU A 138 -24.88 -4.08 11.12
N ALA A 139 -25.96 -4.78 10.92
CA ALA A 139 -26.70 -4.82 9.66
C ALA A 139 -28.15 -4.36 9.79
N GLY A 140 -28.41 -3.06 9.60
CA GLY A 140 -29.72 -2.44 9.68
C GLY A 140 -30.06 -1.84 11.05
N ASP A 141 -29.29 -2.14 12.07
CA ASP A 141 -29.35 -1.54 13.41
C ASP A 141 -27.95 -1.63 14.08
N ASP A 142 -27.84 -1.35 15.39
CA ASP A 142 -26.59 -1.42 16.14
C ASP A 142 -26.43 -2.73 16.92
N ASP A 143 -27.31 -3.70 16.77
CA ASP A 143 -27.12 -5.03 17.31
C ASP A 143 -26.20 -5.85 16.40
N PHE A 144 -25.52 -6.84 16.95
CA PHE A 144 -24.60 -7.66 16.16
C PHE A 144 -25.33 -8.85 15.55
N HIS A 145 -25.28 -8.96 14.22
CA HIS A 145 -25.98 -9.99 13.47
C HIS A 145 -25.02 -10.98 12.81
N VAL A 146 -25.45 -12.25 12.77
CA VAL A 146 -24.95 -13.27 11.86
C VAL A 146 -26.11 -13.65 10.93
N LYS A 147 -25.99 -13.32 9.65
CA LYS A 147 -27.04 -13.56 8.65
C LYS A 147 -26.57 -14.58 7.63
N VAL A 148 -27.53 -15.31 7.06
CA VAL A 148 -27.29 -16.26 5.98
C VAL A 148 -28.25 -16.01 4.82
N SER A 149 -27.82 -16.38 3.61
CA SER A 149 -28.65 -16.24 2.41
C SER A 149 -28.46 -17.43 1.47
N ALA A 150 -29.54 -18.00 1.01
CA ALA A 150 -29.51 -19.06 0.01
C ALA A 150 -29.23 -18.53 -1.41
N ASN A 151 -29.65 -17.30 -1.72
CA ASN A 151 -29.63 -16.73 -3.08
C ASN A 151 -28.88 -15.38 -3.22
N GLY A 152 -28.41 -14.81 -2.10
CA GLY A 152 -27.71 -13.51 -2.07
C GLY A 152 -28.65 -12.29 -2.06
N SER A 153 -29.96 -12.50 -2.07
CA SER A 153 -30.97 -11.41 -2.08
C SER A 153 -31.87 -11.44 -0.84
N ALA A 154 -32.31 -12.62 -0.42
CA ALA A 154 -33.09 -12.79 0.79
C ALA A 154 -32.16 -13.26 1.92
N TRP A 155 -32.21 -12.56 3.05
CA TRP A 155 -31.36 -12.80 4.21
C TRP A 155 -32.18 -13.20 5.43
N SER A 156 -31.69 -14.13 6.21
CA SER A 156 -32.27 -14.56 7.48
C SER A 156 -31.27 -14.37 8.59
N ASP A 157 -31.69 -13.82 9.71
CA ASP A 157 -30.87 -13.76 10.92
C ASP A 157 -30.76 -15.17 11.51
N ALA A 158 -29.52 -15.65 11.61
CA ALA A 158 -29.19 -16.88 12.30
C ALA A 158 -28.89 -16.63 13.79
N ILE A 159 -28.27 -15.48 14.08
CA ILE A 159 -27.95 -14.99 15.43
C ILE A 159 -28.13 -13.47 15.43
N SER A 160 -28.78 -12.96 16.49
CA SER A 160 -28.81 -11.54 16.80
C SER A 160 -28.41 -11.35 18.25
N ILE A 161 -27.43 -10.47 18.50
CA ILE A 161 -26.92 -10.18 19.84
C ILE A 161 -27.25 -8.73 20.17
N ASN A 162 -28.08 -8.57 21.22
CA ASN A 162 -28.45 -7.24 21.69
C ASN A 162 -27.23 -6.52 22.26
N ARG A 163 -26.89 -5.37 21.72
CA ARG A 163 -25.70 -4.58 22.10
C ARG A 163 -25.73 -4.09 23.55
N THR A 164 -26.93 -3.94 24.14
CA THR A 164 -27.12 -3.34 25.47
C THR A 164 -26.87 -4.33 26.57
N ASN A 165 -27.34 -5.59 26.40
CA ASN A 165 -27.30 -6.62 27.47
C ASN A 165 -26.60 -7.91 27.06
N GLY A 166 -26.15 -8.03 25.77
CA GLY A 166 -25.46 -9.20 25.26
C GLY A 166 -26.35 -10.46 25.09
N GLN A 167 -27.64 -10.33 25.18
CA GLN A 167 -28.55 -11.47 24.94
C GLN A 167 -28.61 -11.83 23.46
N VAL A 168 -28.70 -13.12 23.21
CA VAL A 168 -28.86 -13.74 21.89
C VAL A 168 -30.33 -14.09 21.67
#